data_9aa24885cf1201c20270f2e1a5f07082
#
_entry.id   9aa24885cf1201c20270f2e1a5f07082
#
_cell.length_a   1.000
_cell.length_b   1.000
_cell.length_c   1.000
_cell.angle_alpha   90.00
_cell.angle_beta   90.00
_cell.angle_gamma   90.00
#
_symmetry.space_group_name_H-M   'P 1'
#
loop_
_entity.id
_entity.type
_entity.pdbx_description
1 polymer ?
#
loop_
_entity_poly.entity_id
_entity_poly.type
_entity_poly.pdbx_seq_one_letter_code
_entity_poly.pdbx_strand_id
1 'polypeptide(L)'
;GAHMQMLNPNHHTKAHRHTGNVMYNCAGGEGYSVIGGKKYNWKEHDIFCVPSWTWHEHVNTSKNEEAFLYSFNDFPVMESLGVFKEEVYKENNGYQQEK
;
A
#
# COMPACT_ATOMS: atom_id res chain seq x y z
N GLY A 1 -6.13 11.13 7.65
CA GLY A 1 -4.82 11.64 7.34
C GLY A 1 -4.43 11.51 5.88
N ALA A 2 -3.37 12.16 5.51
CA ALA A 2 -2.83 12.14 4.15
C ALA A 2 -1.33 11.92 4.23
N HIS A 3 -0.80 11.10 3.29
CA HIS A 3 0.62 10.78 3.22
C HIS A 3 1.10 10.76 1.79
N MET A 4 2.37 11.11 1.59
CA MET A 4 3.08 10.84 0.34
C MET A 4 4.13 9.78 0.64
N GLN A 5 4.07 8.66 -0.07
CA GLN A 5 5.04 7.57 0.04
C GLN A 5 5.87 7.52 -1.23
N MET A 6 7.19 7.57 -1.06
CA MET A 6 8.12 7.41 -2.17
C MET A 6 8.67 6.00 -2.15
N LEU A 7 8.65 5.35 -3.31
CA LEU A 7 9.24 4.03 -3.50
C LEU A 7 10.47 4.17 -4.40
N ASN A 8 11.63 3.79 -3.88
CA ASN A 8 12.86 3.78 -4.67
C ASN A 8 12.75 2.78 -5.82
N PRO A 9 13.57 2.91 -6.86
CA PRO A 9 13.58 1.93 -7.95
C PRO A 9 13.75 0.50 -7.43
N ASN A 10 13.00 -0.42 -7.99
CA ASN A 10 12.99 -1.84 -7.61
C ASN A 10 12.61 -2.13 -6.16
N HIS A 11 12.08 -1.15 -5.44
CA HIS A 11 11.70 -1.35 -4.04
C HIS A 11 10.41 -2.14 -3.93
N HIS A 12 10.39 -3.10 -3.00
CA HIS A 12 9.24 -3.91 -2.66
C HIS A 12 8.99 -3.76 -1.16
N THR A 13 7.91 -3.09 -0.79
CA THR A 13 7.58 -2.92 0.62
C THR A 13 7.08 -4.23 1.21
N LYS A 14 7.32 -4.44 2.49
CA LYS A 14 6.78 -5.61 3.17
C LYS A 14 5.29 -5.44 3.43
N ALA A 15 4.56 -6.55 3.41
CA ALA A 15 3.12 -6.53 3.60
C ALA A 15 2.74 -6.22 5.04
N HIS A 16 1.69 -5.45 5.19
CA HIS A 16 1.08 -5.19 6.48
C HIS A 16 -0.43 -5.01 6.31
N ARG A 17 -1.16 -4.98 7.40
CA ARG A 17 -2.58 -4.63 7.40
C ARG A 17 -2.90 -3.79 8.62
N HIS A 18 -3.96 -3.02 8.52
CA HIS A 18 -4.42 -2.14 9.60
C HIS A 18 -5.92 -1.92 9.47
N THR A 19 -6.53 -1.51 10.56
CA THR A 19 -7.91 -1.04 10.51
C THR A 19 -7.95 0.31 9.80
N GLY A 20 -9.09 0.61 9.16
CA GLY A 20 -9.24 1.82 8.37
C GLY A 20 -8.94 1.59 6.89
N ASN A 21 -9.62 2.34 6.06
CA ASN A 21 -9.47 2.25 4.62
C ASN A 21 -8.43 3.26 4.13
N VAL A 22 -7.75 2.92 3.04
CA VAL A 22 -6.79 3.81 2.40
C VAL A 22 -7.10 3.90 0.93
N MET A 23 -7.14 5.13 0.42
CA MET A 23 -7.24 5.39 -1.01
C MET A 23 -5.89 5.91 -1.48
N TYR A 24 -5.33 5.27 -2.49
CA TYR A 24 -4.05 5.64 -3.08
C TYR A 24 -4.24 6.27 -4.45
N ASN A 25 -3.44 7.31 -4.71
CA ASN A 25 -3.34 7.93 -6.03
C ASN A 25 -1.87 7.87 -6.43
N CYS A 26 -1.59 7.27 -7.58
CA CYS A 26 -0.23 7.26 -8.11
C CYS A 26 0.08 8.64 -8.68
N ALA A 27 0.91 9.39 -7.98
CA ALA A 27 1.30 10.74 -8.40
C ALA A 27 2.47 10.73 -9.40
N GLY A 28 3.16 9.61 -9.51
CA GLY A 28 4.25 9.46 -10.48
C GLY A 28 4.81 8.05 -10.45
N GLY A 29 5.35 7.61 -11.58
CA GLY A 29 5.93 6.29 -11.72
C GLY A 29 4.92 5.21 -12.08
N GLU A 30 5.36 3.96 -11.94
CA GLU A 30 4.51 2.79 -12.21
C GLU A 30 4.96 1.62 -11.37
N GLY A 31 4.05 0.69 -11.12
CA GLY A 31 4.35 -0.49 -10.33
C GLY A 31 3.11 -1.34 -10.14
N TYR A 32 3.09 -2.08 -9.04
CA TYR A 32 1.90 -2.84 -8.68
C TYR A 32 1.78 -2.94 -7.15
N SER A 33 0.59 -3.28 -6.71
CA SER A 33 0.33 -3.60 -5.32
C SER A 33 -0.29 -4.98 -5.24
N VAL A 34 0.04 -5.72 -4.19
CA VAL A 34 -0.63 -6.98 -3.88
C VAL A 34 -1.59 -6.68 -2.73
N ILE A 35 -2.88 -6.84 -2.99
CA ILE A 35 -3.94 -6.51 -2.04
C ILE A 35 -4.80 -7.75 -1.84
N GLY A 36 -4.80 -8.29 -0.61
CA GLY A 36 -5.51 -9.53 -0.33
C GLY A 36 -5.03 -10.69 -1.18
N GLY A 37 -3.75 -10.72 -1.52
CA GLY A 37 -3.14 -11.76 -2.34
C GLY A 37 -3.31 -11.58 -3.84
N LYS A 38 -3.96 -10.51 -4.29
CA LYS A 38 -4.16 -10.24 -5.72
C LYS A 38 -3.31 -9.06 -6.17
N LYS A 39 -2.76 -9.18 -7.36
CA LYS A 39 -1.90 -8.17 -7.95
C LYS A 39 -2.72 -7.16 -8.76
N TYR A 40 -2.47 -5.89 -8.50
CA TYR A 40 -3.10 -4.76 -9.20
C TYR A 40 -2.00 -3.83 -9.72
N ASN A 41 -1.88 -3.70 -11.03
CA ASN A 41 -0.91 -2.80 -11.64
C ASN A 41 -1.42 -1.37 -11.58
N TRP A 42 -0.53 -0.42 -11.36
CA TRP A 42 -0.87 1.01 -11.37
C TRP A 42 0.21 1.81 -12.08
N LYS A 43 -0.19 2.94 -12.59
CA LYS A 43 0.68 3.92 -13.25
C LYS A 43 0.21 5.32 -12.86
N GLU A 44 0.94 6.33 -13.29
CA GLU A 44 0.61 7.72 -12.98
C GLU A 44 -0.86 8.03 -13.26
N HIS A 45 -1.50 8.68 -12.32
CA HIS A 45 -2.90 9.07 -12.26
C HIS A 45 -3.89 7.97 -11.87
N ASP A 46 -3.45 6.73 -11.74
CA ASP A 46 -4.34 5.68 -11.27
C ASP A 46 -4.70 5.84 -9.80
N ILE A 47 -5.91 5.41 -9.46
CA ILE A 47 -6.42 5.43 -8.09
C ILE A 47 -6.82 4.00 -7.72
N PHE A 48 -6.45 3.58 -6.53
CA PHE A 48 -6.88 2.29 -6.02
C PHE A 48 -7.12 2.35 -4.51
N CYS A 49 -7.89 1.40 -4.00
CA CYS A 49 -8.31 1.38 -2.61
C CYS A 49 -7.81 0.13 -1.92
N VAL A 50 -7.36 0.29 -0.67
CA VAL A 50 -7.04 -0.83 0.22
C VAL A 50 -8.07 -0.85 1.32
N PRO A 51 -8.98 -1.85 1.33
CA PRO A 51 -9.99 -1.96 2.39
C PRO A 51 -9.37 -2.24 3.75
N SER A 52 -10.11 -1.89 4.80
CA SER A 52 -9.71 -2.13 6.19
C SER A 52 -9.32 -3.60 6.42
N TRP A 53 -8.25 -3.80 7.17
CA TRP A 53 -7.74 -5.11 7.61
C TRP A 53 -7.39 -6.06 6.46
N THR A 54 -6.94 -5.50 5.32
CA THR A 54 -6.52 -6.29 4.17
C THR A 54 -5.01 -6.20 4.01
N TRP A 55 -4.34 -7.34 3.87
CA TRP A 55 -2.90 -7.41 3.63
C TRP A 55 -2.57 -6.69 2.32
N HIS A 56 -1.58 -5.82 2.36
CA HIS A 56 -1.16 -5.09 1.17
C HIS A 56 0.33 -4.76 1.20
N GLU A 57 0.88 -4.65 0.01
CA GLU A 57 2.27 -4.28 -0.23
C GLU A 57 2.37 -3.60 -1.59
N HIS A 58 3.43 -2.82 -1.78
CA HIS A 58 3.62 -2.03 -3.00
C HIS A 58 4.98 -2.31 -3.60
N VAL A 59 5.04 -2.34 -4.93
CA VAL A 59 6.28 -2.61 -5.66
C VAL A 59 6.47 -1.56 -6.75
N ASN A 60 7.65 -0.92 -6.74
CA ASN A 60 8.07 -0.07 -7.85
C ASN A 60 8.83 -0.95 -8.84
N THR A 61 8.27 -1.11 -10.04
CA THR A 61 8.84 -1.98 -11.07
C THR A 61 9.88 -1.29 -11.93
N SER A 62 10.06 0.01 -11.81
CA SER A 62 11.08 0.74 -12.56
C SER A 62 12.47 0.44 -12.00
N LYS A 63 13.45 0.33 -12.88
CA LYS A 63 14.85 0.14 -12.50
C LYS A 63 15.54 1.46 -12.20
N ASN A 64 15.02 2.56 -12.69
CA ASN A 64 15.70 3.85 -12.70
C ASN A 64 14.94 4.98 -12.04
N GLU A 65 13.62 4.86 -11.89
CA GLU A 65 12.78 5.97 -11.46
C GLU A 65 12.05 5.65 -10.16
N GLU A 66 11.86 6.68 -9.35
CA GLU A 66 11.08 6.59 -8.14
C GLU A 66 9.58 6.58 -8.47
N ALA A 67 8.78 5.98 -7.59
CA ALA A 67 7.33 6.04 -7.69
C ALA A 67 6.79 6.78 -6.48
N PHE A 68 5.68 7.48 -6.67
CA PHE A 68 5.06 8.30 -5.63
C PHE A 68 3.60 7.89 -5.49
N LEU A 69 3.24 7.41 -4.30
CA LEU A 69 1.87 7.08 -3.95
C LEU A 69 1.36 8.07 -2.92
N TYR A 70 0.38 8.85 -3.29
CA TYR A 70 -0.29 9.77 -2.38
C TYR A 70 -1.53 9.08 -1.81
N SER A 71 -1.68 9.08 -0.49
CA SER A 71 -2.77 8.34 0.13
C SER A 71 -3.61 9.21 1.06
N PHE A 72 -4.90 8.86 1.12
CA PHE A 72 -5.84 9.39 2.10
C PHE A 72 -6.36 8.22 2.92
N ASN A 73 -6.49 8.41 4.22
CA ASN A 73 -6.96 7.37 5.13
C ASN A 73 -7.87 7.94 6.21
N ASP A 74 -8.59 7.04 6.87
CA ASP A 74 -9.47 7.37 7.99
C ASP A 74 -8.87 6.96 9.34
N PHE A 75 -7.54 6.81 9.41
CA PHE A 75 -6.84 6.42 10.63
C PHE A 75 -7.14 7.32 11.82
N PRO A 76 -7.20 8.65 11.70
CA PRO A 76 -7.54 9.50 12.84
C PRO A 76 -8.89 9.15 13.46
N VAL A 77 -9.87 8.75 12.66
CA VAL A 77 -11.17 8.31 13.15
C VAL A 77 -11.02 7.00 13.93
N MET A 78 -10.26 6.04 13.37
CA MET A 78 -10.01 4.76 14.01
C MET A 78 -9.28 4.94 15.36
N GLU A 79 -8.31 5.83 15.41
CA GLU A 79 -7.58 6.14 16.64
C GLU A 79 -8.50 6.79 17.67
N SER A 80 -9.32 7.76 17.26
CA SER A 80 -10.28 8.43 18.14
C SER A 80 -11.28 7.47 18.78
N LEU A 81 -11.67 6.43 18.03
CA LEU A 81 -12.60 5.41 18.51
C LEU A 81 -11.90 4.29 19.30
N GLY A 82 -10.56 4.32 19.37
CA GLY A 82 -9.79 3.30 20.07
C GLY A 82 -9.78 1.94 19.38
N VAL A 83 -10.03 1.91 18.05
CA VAL A 83 -10.10 0.66 17.28
C VAL A 83 -8.98 0.51 16.26
N PHE A 84 -8.00 1.41 16.26
CA PHE A 84 -6.87 1.30 15.35
C PHE A 84 -5.97 0.13 15.74
N LYS A 85 -5.72 -0.76 14.79
CA LYS A 85 -4.83 -1.90 14.94
C LYS A 85 -3.96 -2.02 13.69
N GLU A 86 -2.73 -2.49 13.90
CA GLU A 86 -1.81 -2.74 12.79
C GLU A 86 -1.10 -4.08 13.01
N GLU A 87 -0.84 -4.79 11.93
CA GLU A 87 -0.18 -6.09 11.98
C GLU A 87 0.77 -6.21 10.78
N VAL A 88 1.95 -6.77 11.03
CA VAL A 88 2.94 -7.04 9.98
C VAL A 88 2.86 -8.49 9.54
N TYR A 89 3.08 -8.72 8.24
CA TYR A 89 3.07 -10.07 7.67
C TYR A 89 4.39 -10.75 8.02
N LYS A 90 4.31 -11.90 8.69
CA LYS A 90 5.50 -12.57 9.24
C LYS A 90 6.01 -13.72 8.40
N GLU A 91 5.19 -14.26 7.52
CA GLU A 91 5.55 -15.39 6.67
C GLU A 91 6.20 -14.93 5.38
N ASN A 92 6.85 -15.84 4.67
CA ASN A 92 7.43 -15.59 3.35
C ASN A 92 8.28 -14.32 3.29
N ASN A 93 9.12 -14.10 4.31
CA ASN A 93 9.99 -12.91 4.43
C ASN A 93 9.24 -11.57 4.43
N GLY A 94 7.95 -11.59 4.76
CA GLY A 94 7.14 -10.38 4.82
C GLY A 94 6.39 -10.07 3.53
N TYR A 95 6.37 -10.98 2.57
CA TYR A 95 5.69 -10.78 1.29
C TYR A 95 4.54 -11.77 1.12
N GLN A 96 3.40 -11.27 0.62
CA GLN A 96 2.25 -12.10 0.33
C GLN A 96 2.55 -13.04 -0.84
N GLN A 97 1.90 -14.20 -0.81
CA GLN A 97 1.87 -15.08 -1.98
C GLN A 97 0.73 -14.60 -2.87
N GLU A 98 1.01 -14.40 -4.16
CA GLU A 98 0.00 -13.99 -5.13
C GLU A 98 -0.91 -15.18 -5.46
N LYS A 99 -2.18 -14.92 -5.52
CA LYS A 99 -3.19 -15.93 -5.84
C LYS A 99 -3.52 -15.96 -7.32
#